data_8b9b5f305dfa3b9f1ed0abda4762c29c
#
_entry.id   8b9b5f305dfa3b9f1ed0abda4762c29c
#
_cell.length_a   1.000
_cell.length_b   1.000
_cell.length_c   1.000
_cell.angle_alpha   90.00
_cell.angle_beta   90.00
_cell.angle_gamma   90.00
#
_symmetry.space_group_name_H-M   'P 1'
#
loop_
_entity.id
_entity.type
_entity.pdbx_description
1 polymer ?
#
loop_
_entity_poly.entity_id
_entity_poly.type
_entity_poly.pdbx_seq_one_letter_code
_entity_poly.pdbx_strand_id
1 'polypeptide(L)'
;MENRSLVTIAEHSREKILYMLEMAKEFEAHPNRHILDGKVVATLFFEPSTRTRLSFETAANRLGARVIGFSDPKATSSSKGETLKDTIKMVSNYADIIVMRHHLEGAARYASEVTTVPIVNAGDGANQHPSQTMLDLYSIYKTQGTLENLNIFLVGDLKYGRTCLLYTSDAADD
;
A
#
# COMPACT_ATOMS: atom_id res chain seq x y z
N MET A 1 -12.16 -3.33 -16.78
CA MET A 1 -11.62 -2.11 -16.15
C MET A 1 -10.26 -2.49 -15.56
N GLU A 2 -9.23 -1.77 -15.92
CA GLU A 2 -7.90 -1.99 -15.39
C GLU A 2 -7.92 -1.85 -13.86
N ASN A 3 -7.39 -2.85 -13.15
CA ASN A 3 -7.35 -2.81 -11.69
C ASN A 3 -6.37 -1.70 -11.27
N ARG A 4 -6.91 -0.60 -10.74
CA ARG A 4 -6.12 0.55 -10.28
C ARG A 4 -5.62 0.40 -8.85
N SER A 5 -5.89 -0.73 -8.21
CA SER A 5 -5.49 -1.02 -6.83
C SER A 5 -4.04 -1.48 -6.76
N LEU A 6 -3.38 -1.18 -5.66
CA LEU A 6 -2.07 -1.70 -5.31
C LEU A 6 -2.24 -2.72 -4.17
N VAL A 7 -2.63 -3.95 -4.51
CA VAL A 7 -2.93 -5.01 -3.54
C VAL A 7 -1.72 -5.92 -3.34
N THR A 8 -1.06 -6.29 -4.43
CA THR A 8 0.16 -7.12 -4.43
C THR A 8 1.11 -6.66 -5.53
N ILE A 9 2.39 -6.83 -5.34
CA ILE A 9 3.41 -6.52 -6.34
C ILE A 9 3.32 -7.48 -7.53
N ALA A 10 3.03 -8.75 -7.30
CA ALA A 10 2.97 -9.79 -8.33
C ALA A 10 1.95 -9.51 -9.47
N GLU A 11 1.02 -8.57 -9.30
CA GLU A 11 0.07 -8.18 -10.36
C GLU A 11 0.56 -7.05 -11.25
N HIS A 12 1.74 -6.52 -10.97
CA HIS A 12 2.29 -5.40 -11.72
C HIS A 12 3.47 -5.87 -12.58
N SER A 13 3.44 -5.49 -13.86
CA SER A 13 4.57 -5.75 -14.75
C SER A 13 5.82 -4.98 -14.28
N ARG A 14 6.99 -5.46 -14.70
CA ARG A 14 8.27 -4.81 -14.45
C ARG A 14 8.24 -3.33 -14.87
N GLU A 15 7.69 -3.04 -16.05
CA GLU A 15 7.60 -1.67 -16.57
C GLU A 15 6.78 -0.78 -15.64
N LYS A 16 5.68 -1.31 -15.08
CA LYS A 16 4.83 -0.56 -14.15
C LYS A 16 5.54 -0.30 -12.82
N ILE A 17 6.30 -1.28 -12.32
CA ILE A 17 7.13 -1.10 -11.12
C ILE A 17 8.19 -0.03 -11.36
N LEU A 18 8.95 -0.11 -12.46
CA LEU A 18 9.96 0.89 -12.80
C LEU A 18 9.34 2.29 -12.97
N TYR A 19 8.18 2.39 -13.60
CA TYR A 19 7.44 3.65 -13.68
C TYR A 19 7.09 4.23 -12.31
N MET A 20 6.65 3.39 -11.36
CA MET A 20 6.37 3.84 -9.99
C MET A 20 7.64 4.31 -9.27
N LEU A 21 8.80 3.69 -9.51
CA LEU A 21 10.08 4.13 -8.94
C LEU A 21 10.51 5.50 -9.51
N GLU A 22 10.36 5.72 -10.81
CA GLU A 22 10.63 7.04 -11.41
C GLU A 22 9.67 8.12 -10.87
N MET A 23 8.39 7.79 -10.69
CA MET A 23 7.44 8.69 -10.03
C MET A 23 7.86 9.00 -8.58
N ALA A 24 8.37 8.01 -7.84
CA ALA A 24 8.86 8.22 -6.49
C ALA A 24 10.04 9.19 -6.44
N LYS A 25 10.97 9.10 -7.41
CA LYS A 25 12.09 10.02 -7.59
C LYS A 25 11.61 11.45 -7.87
N GLU A 26 10.61 11.59 -8.72
CA GLU A 26 9.96 12.88 -9.00
C GLU A 26 9.31 13.49 -7.76
N PHE A 27 8.60 12.68 -6.96
CA PHE A 27 8.00 13.13 -5.71
C PHE A 27 9.02 13.46 -4.63
N GLU A 28 10.17 12.79 -4.61
CA GLU A 28 11.28 13.16 -3.72
C GLU A 28 11.83 14.55 -4.07
N ALA A 29 11.99 14.84 -5.36
CA ALA A 29 12.47 16.16 -5.83
C ALA A 29 11.42 17.26 -5.65
N HIS A 30 10.13 16.92 -5.81
CA HIS A 30 9.01 17.87 -5.79
C HIS A 30 7.85 17.33 -4.94
N PRO A 31 7.96 17.34 -3.60
CA PRO A 31 7.03 16.62 -2.70
C PRO A 31 5.63 17.23 -2.58
N ASN A 32 5.43 18.48 -2.98
CA ASN A 32 4.16 19.20 -2.81
C ASN A 32 3.47 19.46 -4.17
N ARG A 33 3.12 18.41 -4.89
CA ARG A 33 2.62 18.50 -6.28
C ARG A 33 1.11 18.77 -6.42
N HIS A 34 0.33 18.77 -5.37
CA HIS A 34 -1.11 19.04 -5.37
C HIS A 34 -1.93 18.27 -6.42
N ILE A 35 -1.48 17.08 -6.81
CA ILE A 35 -2.16 16.25 -7.83
C ILE A 35 -3.44 15.59 -7.32
N LEU A 36 -3.68 15.63 -6.02
CA LEU A 36 -4.88 15.10 -5.37
C LEU A 36 -5.79 16.21 -4.81
N ASP A 37 -5.66 17.44 -5.30
CA ASP A 37 -6.55 18.53 -4.90
C ASP A 37 -8.02 18.15 -5.12
N GLY A 38 -8.85 18.39 -4.09
CA GLY A 38 -10.26 18.03 -4.10
C GLY A 38 -10.59 16.54 -3.89
N LYS A 39 -9.56 15.68 -3.78
CA LYS A 39 -9.72 14.24 -3.52
C LYS A 39 -9.77 13.94 -2.04
N VAL A 40 -10.40 12.82 -1.69
CA VAL A 40 -10.46 12.27 -0.34
C VAL A 40 -9.75 10.92 -0.31
N VAL A 41 -8.77 10.78 0.59
CA VAL A 41 -8.07 9.53 0.87
C VAL A 41 -8.56 8.99 2.22
N ALA A 42 -9.10 7.77 2.23
CA ALA A 42 -9.46 7.09 3.46
C ALA A 42 -8.31 6.21 3.96
N THR A 43 -7.93 6.33 5.23
CA THR A 43 -6.93 5.49 5.89
C THR A 43 -7.60 4.59 6.92
N LEU A 44 -7.76 3.30 6.60
CA LEU A 44 -8.49 2.32 7.40
C LEU A 44 -7.51 1.34 8.05
N PHE A 45 -7.13 1.59 9.29
CA PHE A 45 -6.18 0.77 10.01
C PHE A 45 -6.88 -0.15 11.01
N PHE A 46 -7.19 -1.37 10.57
CA PHE A 46 -7.75 -2.45 11.40
C PHE A 46 -6.67 -3.14 12.27
N GLU A 47 -5.41 -2.84 12.02
CA GLU A 47 -4.26 -3.23 12.81
C GLU A 47 -3.42 -1.99 13.12
N PRO A 48 -3.00 -1.76 14.38
CA PRO A 48 -2.21 -0.59 14.74
C PRO A 48 -0.89 -0.50 13.98
N SER A 49 -0.61 0.67 13.40
CA SER A 49 0.67 0.97 12.77
C SER A 49 0.90 2.47 12.70
N THR A 50 1.68 2.99 13.62
CA THR A 50 1.93 4.44 13.70
C THR A 50 2.71 4.95 12.48
N ARG A 51 3.84 4.32 12.15
CA ARG A 51 4.70 4.77 11.03
C ARG A 51 3.98 4.70 9.68
N THR A 52 3.38 3.56 9.36
CA THR A 52 2.71 3.37 8.07
C THR A 52 1.53 4.33 7.91
N ARG A 53 0.72 4.50 8.95
CA ARG A 53 -0.40 5.43 8.92
C ARG A 53 0.05 6.86 8.68
N LEU A 54 0.97 7.37 9.52
CA LEU A 54 1.46 8.74 9.40
C LEU A 54 2.15 9.00 8.06
N SER A 55 2.85 8.01 7.47
CA SER A 55 3.48 8.18 6.15
C SER A 55 2.43 8.33 5.04
N PHE A 56 1.38 7.52 5.02
CA PHE A 56 0.31 7.65 4.03
C PHE A 56 -0.51 8.94 4.21
N GLU A 57 -0.86 9.29 5.45
CA GLU A 57 -1.57 10.53 5.74
C GLU A 57 -0.75 11.76 5.37
N THR A 58 0.56 11.76 5.67
CA THR A 58 1.47 12.83 5.27
C THR A 58 1.59 12.95 3.75
N ALA A 59 1.75 11.82 3.05
CA ALA A 59 1.82 11.81 1.60
C ALA A 59 0.53 12.34 0.96
N ALA A 60 -0.63 11.88 1.43
CA ALA A 60 -1.93 12.37 0.95
C ALA A 60 -2.09 13.88 1.14
N ASN A 61 -1.75 14.40 2.33
CA ASN A 61 -1.82 15.83 2.61
C ASN A 61 -0.85 16.66 1.74
N ARG A 62 0.39 16.18 1.52
CA ARG A 62 1.37 16.85 0.64
C ARG A 62 0.92 16.90 -0.82
N LEU A 63 0.12 15.92 -1.24
CA LEU A 63 -0.45 15.85 -2.58
C LEU A 63 -1.77 16.64 -2.71
N GLY A 64 -2.24 17.32 -1.66
CA GLY A 64 -3.43 18.16 -1.66
C GLY A 64 -4.74 17.41 -1.32
N ALA A 65 -4.69 16.13 -0.97
CA ALA A 65 -5.87 15.39 -0.58
C ALA A 65 -6.35 15.75 0.83
N ARG A 66 -7.63 15.52 1.07
CA ARG A 66 -8.21 15.45 2.43
C ARG A 66 -8.12 14.02 2.93
N VAL A 67 -7.81 13.86 4.21
CA VAL A 67 -7.68 12.53 4.83
C VAL A 67 -8.82 12.30 5.81
N ILE A 68 -9.45 11.14 5.69
CA ILE A 68 -10.44 10.61 6.65
C ILE A 68 -10.00 9.20 7.06
N GLY A 69 -10.51 8.67 8.15
CA GLY A 69 -10.25 7.28 8.51
C GLY A 69 -10.22 7.01 10.00
N PHE A 70 -9.72 5.83 10.36
CA PHE A 70 -9.58 5.39 11.74
C PHE A 70 -8.30 4.55 11.93
N SER A 71 -7.84 4.45 13.18
CA SER A 71 -6.67 3.68 13.59
C SER A 71 -6.94 2.65 14.68
N ASP A 72 -8.17 2.64 15.20
CA ASP A 72 -8.61 1.67 16.18
C ASP A 72 -9.96 1.09 15.72
N PRO A 73 -10.01 -0.20 15.36
CA PRO A 73 -11.26 -0.85 14.96
C PRO A 73 -12.27 -0.92 16.10
N LYS A 74 -11.83 -0.85 17.37
CA LYS A 74 -12.75 -0.83 18.52
C LYS A 74 -13.55 0.46 18.60
N ALA A 75 -13.05 1.55 18.03
CA ALA A 75 -13.75 2.84 17.94
C ALA A 75 -14.71 2.91 16.74
N THR A 76 -14.83 1.85 15.95
CA THR A 76 -15.67 1.78 14.75
C THR A 76 -16.89 0.87 14.95
N SER A 77 -17.81 0.88 13.99
CA SER A 77 -18.97 -0.03 13.96
C SER A 77 -18.58 -1.50 13.80
N SER A 78 -17.33 -1.82 13.46
CA SER A 78 -16.82 -3.21 13.46
C SER A 78 -16.96 -3.88 14.82
N SER A 79 -16.85 -3.10 15.92
CA SER A 79 -17.10 -3.57 17.29
C SER A 79 -18.56 -4.00 17.52
N LYS A 80 -19.49 -3.57 16.65
CA LYS A 80 -20.92 -3.90 16.69
C LYS A 80 -21.32 -4.96 15.68
N GLY A 81 -20.34 -5.63 15.02
CA GLY A 81 -20.59 -6.70 14.06
C GLY A 81 -20.70 -6.24 12.60
N GLU A 82 -20.31 -4.99 12.27
CA GLU A 82 -20.18 -4.56 10.87
C GLU A 82 -19.09 -5.35 10.16
N THR A 83 -19.42 -5.90 8.98
CA THR A 83 -18.47 -6.69 8.19
C THR A 83 -17.47 -5.80 7.46
N LEU A 84 -16.30 -6.36 7.13
CA LEU A 84 -15.32 -5.65 6.29
C LEU A 84 -15.95 -5.16 4.97
N LYS A 85 -16.81 -5.99 4.36
CA LYS A 85 -17.53 -5.63 3.13
C LYS A 85 -18.39 -4.37 3.30
N ASP A 86 -19.14 -4.30 4.39
CA ASP A 86 -20.04 -3.17 4.63
C ASP A 86 -19.23 -1.90 4.95
N THR A 87 -18.16 -2.02 5.74
CA THR A 87 -17.23 -0.90 5.98
C THR A 87 -16.64 -0.38 4.67
N ILE A 88 -16.12 -1.27 3.80
CA ILE A 88 -15.53 -0.85 2.52
C ILE A 88 -16.57 -0.19 1.61
N LYS A 89 -17.74 -0.77 1.49
CA LYS A 89 -18.82 -0.18 0.68
C LYS A 89 -19.27 1.18 1.19
N MET A 90 -19.39 1.31 2.50
CA MET A 90 -19.76 2.58 3.13
C MET A 90 -18.68 3.64 2.87
N VAL A 91 -17.42 3.34 3.13
CA VAL A 91 -16.29 4.27 2.93
C VAL A 91 -16.11 4.64 1.45
N SER A 92 -16.40 3.72 0.55
CA SER A 92 -16.34 3.97 -0.91
C SER A 92 -17.26 5.09 -1.39
N ASN A 93 -18.29 5.46 -0.62
CA ASN A 93 -19.14 6.62 -0.93
C ASN A 93 -18.51 7.96 -0.52
N TYR A 94 -17.46 7.94 0.29
CA TYR A 94 -16.82 9.12 0.85
C TYR A 94 -15.40 9.37 0.33
N ALA A 95 -14.74 8.35 -0.19
CA ALA A 95 -13.34 8.41 -0.56
C ALA A 95 -13.10 8.10 -2.04
N ASP A 96 -12.09 8.75 -2.61
CA ASP A 96 -11.58 8.49 -3.97
C ASP A 96 -10.48 7.42 -3.97
N ILE A 97 -9.81 7.20 -2.83
CA ILE A 97 -8.76 6.19 -2.64
C ILE A 97 -8.90 5.65 -1.21
N ILE A 98 -8.71 4.34 -1.04
CA ILE A 98 -8.72 3.70 0.28
C ILE A 98 -7.37 3.06 0.51
N VAL A 99 -6.65 3.52 1.53
CA VAL A 99 -5.45 2.88 2.08
C VAL A 99 -5.89 2.03 3.26
N MET A 100 -5.61 0.74 3.24
CA MET A 100 -6.04 -0.12 4.34
C MET A 100 -4.91 -1.01 4.86
N ARG A 101 -4.91 -1.24 6.16
CA ARG A 101 -4.09 -2.23 6.85
C ARG A 101 -4.98 -3.15 7.68
N HIS A 102 -4.79 -4.45 7.55
CA HIS A 102 -5.61 -5.46 8.22
C HIS A 102 -4.77 -6.59 8.79
N HIS A 103 -5.21 -7.22 9.87
CA HIS A 103 -4.52 -8.35 10.48
C HIS A 103 -4.76 -9.68 9.75
N LEU A 104 -5.82 -9.78 8.93
CA LEU A 104 -6.12 -10.97 8.13
C LEU A 104 -5.49 -10.87 6.75
N GLU A 105 -4.86 -11.97 6.34
CA GLU A 105 -4.33 -12.15 5.00
C GLU A 105 -5.44 -12.14 3.94
N GLY A 106 -5.19 -11.51 2.81
CA GLY A 106 -6.16 -11.39 1.73
C GLY A 106 -7.24 -10.33 1.94
N ALA A 107 -7.28 -9.64 3.10
CA ALA A 107 -8.30 -8.62 3.37
C ALA A 107 -8.26 -7.46 2.35
N ALA A 108 -7.07 -7.02 1.93
CA ALA A 108 -6.94 -5.98 0.92
C ALA A 108 -7.41 -6.45 -0.47
N ARG A 109 -7.17 -7.73 -0.81
CA ARG A 109 -7.69 -8.36 -2.02
C ARG A 109 -9.21 -8.35 -2.01
N TYR A 110 -9.79 -8.89 -0.97
CA TYR A 110 -11.24 -8.91 -0.81
C TYR A 110 -11.85 -7.51 -0.88
N ALA A 111 -11.24 -6.53 -0.25
CA ALA A 111 -11.68 -5.14 -0.33
C ALA A 111 -11.68 -4.63 -1.78
N SER A 112 -10.65 -4.93 -2.58
CA SER A 112 -10.56 -4.50 -3.98
C SER A 112 -11.60 -5.15 -4.90
N GLU A 113 -12.16 -6.30 -4.50
CA GLU A 113 -13.22 -6.99 -5.24
C GLU A 113 -14.62 -6.45 -4.94
N VAL A 114 -14.82 -5.82 -3.77
CA VAL A 114 -16.15 -5.34 -3.34
C VAL A 114 -16.39 -3.86 -3.61
N THR A 115 -15.38 -3.14 -4.12
CA THR A 115 -15.51 -1.71 -4.49
C THR A 115 -14.81 -1.42 -5.81
N THR A 116 -15.23 -0.32 -6.45
CA THR A 116 -14.55 0.26 -7.63
C THR A 116 -13.54 1.34 -7.25
N VAL A 117 -13.52 1.77 -5.99
CA VAL A 117 -12.54 2.72 -5.47
C VAL A 117 -11.19 2.01 -5.33
N PRO A 118 -10.08 2.60 -5.81
CA PRO A 118 -8.76 2.00 -5.68
C PRO A 118 -8.38 1.69 -4.23
N ILE A 119 -7.90 0.47 -4.01
CA ILE A 119 -7.39 0.00 -2.72
C ILE A 119 -5.86 0.00 -2.74
N VAL A 120 -5.24 0.56 -1.71
CA VAL A 120 -3.81 0.47 -1.46
C VAL A 120 -3.59 -0.37 -0.20
N ASN A 121 -2.92 -1.50 -0.38
CA ASN A 121 -2.56 -2.40 0.71
C ASN A 121 -1.38 -1.85 1.52
N ALA A 122 -1.64 -1.43 2.75
CA ALA A 122 -0.64 -0.97 3.73
C ALA A 122 -0.18 -2.07 4.70
N GLY A 123 -0.42 -3.33 4.32
CA GLY A 123 -0.09 -4.56 5.04
C GLY A 123 -1.33 -5.37 5.41
N ASP A 124 -1.32 -6.65 5.05
CA ASP A 124 -2.39 -7.60 5.37
C ASP A 124 -1.83 -8.86 6.02
N GLY A 125 -1.83 -8.88 7.34
CA GLY A 125 -1.30 -9.98 8.13
C GLY A 125 0.19 -10.24 7.86
N ALA A 126 0.59 -11.50 7.71
CA ALA A 126 1.92 -11.93 7.32
C ALA A 126 2.12 -11.99 5.79
N ASN A 127 1.09 -11.65 5.00
CA ASN A 127 1.09 -11.81 3.55
C ASN A 127 1.89 -10.71 2.83
N GLN A 128 1.30 -9.56 2.52
CA GLN A 128 1.87 -8.57 1.61
C GLN A 128 1.96 -7.17 2.22
N HIS A 129 2.96 -6.41 1.79
CA HIS A 129 3.08 -4.98 2.06
C HIS A 129 3.67 -4.24 0.84
N PRO A 130 2.89 -4.09 -0.24
CA PRO A 130 3.39 -3.60 -1.53
C PRO A 130 4.12 -2.26 -1.44
N SER A 131 3.64 -1.34 -0.61
CA SER A 131 4.31 -0.05 -0.43
C SER A 131 5.67 -0.16 0.27
N GLN A 132 5.87 -1.16 1.15
CA GLN A 132 7.19 -1.43 1.73
C GLN A 132 8.12 -2.01 0.66
N THR A 133 7.62 -2.92 -0.18
CA THR A 133 8.35 -3.44 -1.34
C THR A 133 8.86 -2.31 -2.24
N MET A 134 7.98 -1.39 -2.60
CA MET A 134 8.34 -0.25 -3.43
C MET A 134 9.38 0.65 -2.77
N LEU A 135 9.28 0.85 -1.45
CA LEU A 135 10.26 1.61 -0.67
C LEU A 135 11.65 0.93 -0.69
N ASP A 136 11.69 -0.39 -0.50
CA ASP A 136 12.93 -1.16 -0.48
C ASP A 136 13.57 -1.15 -1.88
N LEU A 137 12.80 -1.40 -2.95
CA LEU A 137 13.29 -1.31 -4.33
C LEU A 137 13.81 0.09 -4.67
N TYR A 138 13.10 1.14 -4.26
CA TYR A 138 13.54 2.51 -4.47
C TYR A 138 14.87 2.80 -3.73
N SER A 139 14.99 2.34 -2.50
CA SER A 139 16.20 2.52 -1.70
C SER A 139 17.41 1.80 -2.31
N ILE A 140 17.19 0.57 -2.82
CA ILE A 140 18.22 -0.20 -3.54
C ILE A 140 18.62 0.54 -4.82
N TYR A 141 17.64 0.92 -5.65
CA TYR A 141 17.89 1.64 -6.89
C TYR A 141 18.65 2.95 -6.65
N LYS A 142 18.27 3.70 -5.64
CA LYS A 142 18.93 4.97 -5.27
C LYS A 142 20.38 4.78 -4.82
N THR A 143 20.68 3.68 -4.11
CA THR A 143 22.02 3.44 -3.55
C THR A 143 22.94 2.69 -4.51
N GLN A 144 22.41 1.77 -5.33
CA GLN A 144 23.19 0.93 -6.23
C GLN A 144 23.16 1.40 -7.70
N GLY A 145 22.22 2.28 -8.05
CA GLY A 145 22.01 2.76 -9.43
C GLY A 145 21.37 1.74 -10.36
N THR A 146 21.12 0.52 -9.90
CA THR A 146 20.53 -0.58 -10.67
C THR A 146 19.70 -1.48 -9.76
N LEU A 147 18.79 -2.26 -10.35
CA LEU A 147 18.09 -3.37 -9.70
C LEU A 147 18.51 -4.73 -10.31
N GLU A 148 19.49 -4.74 -11.23
CA GLU A 148 19.92 -5.94 -11.94
C GLU A 148 21.26 -6.46 -11.40
N ASN A 149 21.41 -7.79 -11.40
CA ASN A 149 22.66 -8.47 -11.02
C ASN A 149 23.17 -8.12 -9.61
N LEU A 150 22.26 -7.93 -8.67
CA LEU A 150 22.58 -7.63 -7.28
C LEU A 150 22.62 -8.90 -6.42
N ASN A 151 23.59 -8.96 -5.51
CA ASN A 151 23.60 -9.95 -4.44
C ASN A 151 22.95 -9.32 -3.20
N ILE A 152 21.80 -9.84 -2.79
CA ILE A 152 21.02 -9.31 -1.67
C ILE A 152 21.00 -10.32 -0.53
N PHE A 153 21.41 -9.89 0.66
CA PHE A 153 21.37 -10.68 1.88
C PHE A 153 20.18 -10.24 2.72
N LEU A 154 19.24 -11.18 2.98
CA LEU A 154 18.11 -10.97 3.89
C LEU A 154 18.50 -11.49 5.27
N VAL A 155 18.49 -10.61 6.26
CA VAL A 155 18.85 -10.94 7.65
C VAL A 155 17.68 -10.60 8.57
N GLY A 156 17.19 -11.57 9.31
CA GLY A 156 16.10 -11.40 10.27
C GLY A 156 15.17 -12.61 10.33
N ASP A 157 13.94 -12.38 10.75
CA ASP A 157 12.90 -13.42 10.77
C ASP A 157 12.38 -13.67 9.36
N LEU A 158 12.94 -14.69 8.69
CA LEU A 158 12.57 -15.05 7.33
C LEU A 158 11.24 -15.83 7.25
N LYS A 159 10.70 -16.26 8.38
CA LYS A 159 9.45 -17.03 8.43
C LYS A 159 8.22 -16.11 8.49
N TYR A 160 8.32 -15.04 9.27
CA TYR A 160 7.21 -14.10 9.49
C TYR A 160 7.49 -12.69 8.95
N GLY A 161 8.71 -12.45 8.49
CA GLY A 161 9.12 -11.19 7.88
C GLY A 161 8.59 -11.07 6.46
N ARG A 162 7.76 -10.07 6.20
CA ARG A 162 7.16 -9.79 4.88
C ARG A 162 8.16 -9.39 3.80
N THR A 163 9.36 -9.00 4.19
CA THR A 163 10.44 -8.60 3.28
C THR A 163 10.94 -9.76 2.42
N CYS A 164 10.79 -11.02 2.88
CA CYS A 164 11.18 -12.20 2.11
C CYS A 164 10.30 -12.45 0.89
N LEU A 165 9.04 -12.02 0.92
CA LEU A 165 8.09 -12.17 -0.20
C LEU A 165 8.39 -11.20 -1.35
N LEU A 166 9.26 -10.21 -1.14
CA LEU A 166 9.73 -9.25 -2.12
C LEU A 166 10.50 -9.87 -3.28
N TYR A 167 11.22 -10.96 -3.02
CA TYR A 167 12.22 -11.51 -3.93
C TYR A 167 11.79 -12.83 -4.58
N THR A 168 10.69 -13.43 -4.13
CA THR A 168 10.22 -14.71 -4.68
C THR A 168 9.36 -14.55 -5.93
N SER A 169 8.84 -13.37 -6.22
CA SER A 169 8.02 -13.13 -7.41
C SER A 169 8.82 -12.83 -8.68
N ASP A 170 10.10 -12.45 -8.55
CA ASP A 170 10.95 -12.09 -9.70
C ASP A 170 12.01 -13.17 -10.02
N ALA A 171 12.21 -14.14 -9.13
CA ALA A 171 13.18 -15.23 -9.30
C ALA A 171 12.58 -16.49 -9.94
N ALA A 172 11.32 -16.47 -10.35
CA ALA A 172 10.62 -17.63 -10.87
C ALA A 172 10.56 -17.70 -12.41
N ASP A 173 11.12 -16.70 -13.11
CA ASP A 173 11.06 -16.59 -14.58
C ASP A 173 12.43 -16.71 -15.28
N ASP A 174 13.43 -17.37 -14.65
CA ASP A 174 14.68 -17.79 -15.31
C ASP A 174 14.88 -19.32 -15.23
#